data_6f3d91ef45937ebe610b8e455dbfd126
#
_entry.id   6f3d91ef45937ebe610b8e455dbfd126
#
_cell.length_a   1.000
_cell.length_b   1.000
_cell.length_c   1.000
_cell.angle_alpha   90.00
_cell.angle_beta   90.00
_cell.angle_gamma   90.00
#
_symmetry.space_group_name_H-M   'P 1'
#
loop_
_entity.id
_entity.type
_entity.pdbx_description
1 polymer ?
#
loop_
_entity_poly.entity_id
_entity_poly.type
_entity_poly.pdbx_seq_one_letter_code
_entity_poly.pdbx_strand_id
1 'polypeptide(L)'
;MKVLITSPSLNEKENVSGISTMISSVIANSDCKFSHFTAGRKDGEKSGLRWLVSQAQLPGSFRRAIADAKPDVIHINTALEPRAIVRDAILARLAKKFPLIVHVHGGRFALDQTPPAWVNFIANDLLKSADRVIVLSDEDAESLTKRAPGIEVSVLPNAIATDAFSETDRPRGTKSITYLGRLAEAKGLSEIVETCRLLRGQGFKFKFVAYGAGPDQNEFIRRMTSVLGEDFHYGGVVSGAEKVKALSTADIFLMPSRFEGLSLALLEAMAAGCVPVVSARGSIPSVVEDGRNGFLVDPGDITQIVGRLKFLLSEGETGWSEYRRNARETVKTGYDLKNYIVKLKDIYTETLATK
;
A
#
# COMPACT_ATOMS: atom_id res chain seq x y z
N MET A 1 11.57 21.84 -11.63
CA MET A 1 11.92 20.50 -12.08
C MET A 1 10.72 19.87 -12.77
N LYS A 2 10.91 19.22 -13.91
CA LYS A 2 9.89 18.48 -14.66
C LYS A 2 10.11 16.98 -14.47
N VAL A 3 9.08 16.28 -14.04
CA VAL A 3 9.15 14.84 -13.76
C VAL A 3 8.13 14.09 -14.62
N LEU A 4 8.57 13.11 -15.41
CA LEU A 4 7.67 12.16 -16.04
C LEU A 4 7.52 10.96 -15.12
N ILE A 5 6.33 10.80 -14.53
CA ILE A 5 6.05 9.75 -13.55
C ILE A 5 5.10 8.70 -14.11
N THR A 6 5.41 7.42 -13.91
CA THR A 6 4.53 6.33 -14.33
C THR A 6 3.77 5.76 -13.13
N SER A 7 2.49 5.44 -13.32
CA SER A 7 1.69 4.67 -12.36
C SER A 7 0.46 4.07 -13.07
N PRO A 8 -0.33 3.21 -12.42
CA PRO A 8 -1.67 2.90 -12.90
C PRO A 8 -2.52 4.18 -13.03
N SER A 9 -3.72 4.06 -13.60
CA SER A 9 -4.61 5.22 -13.77
C SER A 9 -4.81 5.97 -12.45
N LEU A 10 -4.73 7.30 -12.48
CA LEU A 10 -5.01 8.17 -11.33
C LEU A 10 -6.52 8.40 -11.14
N ASN A 11 -7.35 7.93 -12.06
CA ASN A 11 -8.81 8.01 -11.94
C ASN A 11 -9.28 6.90 -11.00
N GLU A 12 -9.82 7.26 -9.83
CA GLU A 12 -10.33 6.34 -8.81
C GLU A 12 -11.42 5.39 -9.33
N LYS A 13 -12.16 5.78 -10.37
CA LYS A 13 -13.17 4.93 -11.03
C LYS A 13 -12.54 3.84 -11.90
N GLU A 14 -11.30 3.99 -12.30
CA GLU A 14 -10.58 3.05 -13.17
C GLU A 14 -9.60 2.18 -12.40
N ASN A 15 -9.06 2.70 -11.31
CA ASN A 15 -8.08 1.97 -10.50
C ASN A 15 -8.08 2.44 -9.05
N VAL A 16 -8.29 1.50 -8.13
CA VAL A 16 -8.20 1.71 -6.69
C VAL A 16 -6.94 0.99 -6.19
N SER A 17 -5.80 1.64 -6.30
CA SER A 17 -4.52 1.09 -5.82
C SER A 17 -3.76 2.07 -4.94
N GLY A 18 -2.99 1.55 -3.98
CA GLY A 18 -2.14 2.36 -3.12
C GLY A 18 -1.13 3.20 -3.92
N ILE A 19 -0.57 2.65 -5.02
CA ILE A 19 0.37 3.38 -5.89
C ILE A 19 -0.33 4.60 -6.51
N SER A 20 -1.51 4.41 -7.11
CA SER A 20 -2.25 5.53 -7.74
C SER A 20 -2.61 6.60 -6.71
N THR A 21 -3.09 6.20 -5.53
CA THR A 21 -3.43 7.12 -4.44
C THR A 21 -2.19 7.90 -3.98
N MET A 22 -1.05 7.23 -3.78
CA MET A 22 0.19 7.87 -3.38
C MET A 22 0.67 8.88 -4.42
N ILE A 23 0.70 8.49 -5.70
CA ILE A 23 1.14 9.36 -6.79
C ILE A 23 0.19 10.55 -6.98
N SER A 24 -1.13 10.36 -6.88
CA SER A 24 -2.09 11.47 -6.90
C SER A 24 -1.81 12.48 -5.79
N SER A 25 -1.54 12.00 -4.58
CA SER A 25 -1.20 12.84 -3.44
C SER A 25 0.11 13.61 -3.65
N VAL A 26 1.14 12.97 -4.19
CA VAL A 26 2.42 13.61 -4.52
C VAL A 26 2.24 14.70 -5.57
N ILE A 27 1.52 14.41 -6.66
CA ILE A 27 1.28 15.38 -7.75
C ILE A 27 0.51 16.61 -7.22
N ALA A 28 -0.50 16.39 -6.38
CA ALA A 28 -1.34 17.45 -5.86
C ALA A 28 -0.63 18.39 -4.85
N ASN A 29 0.39 17.89 -4.16
CA ASN A 29 1.02 18.62 -3.04
C ASN A 29 2.48 19.03 -3.30
N SER A 30 3.07 18.69 -4.44
CA SER A 30 4.46 19.03 -4.79
C SER A 30 4.52 20.25 -5.72
N ASP A 31 5.60 21.02 -5.62
CA ASP A 31 5.94 22.13 -6.52
C ASP A 31 6.61 21.69 -7.83
N CYS A 32 6.91 20.39 -8.00
CA CYS A 32 7.42 19.85 -9.25
C CYS A 32 6.34 19.82 -10.33
N LYS A 33 6.75 20.02 -11.60
CA LYS A 33 5.85 19.86 -12.75
C LYS A 33 5.80 18.40 -13.17
N PHE A 34 4.75 17.69 -12.77
CA PHE A 34 4.55 16.30 -13.16
C PHE A 34 3.83 16.16 -14.49
N SER A 35 4.33 15.24 -15.32
CA SER A 35 3.61 14.63 -16.43
C SER A 35 3.35 13.18 -16.09
N HIS A 36 2.08 12.77 -16.02
CA HIS A 36 1.71 11.40 -15.67
C HIS A 36 1.59 10.52 -16.92
N PHE A 37 2.23 9.36 -16.89
CA PHE A 37 2.09 8.32 -17.91
C PHE A 37 1.44 7.08 -17.31
N THR A 38 0.26 6.72 -17.80
CA THR A 38 -0.45 5.53 -17.31
C THR A 38 0.25 4.26 -17.75
N ALA A 39 0.78 3.52 -16.79
CA ALA A 39 1.41 2.22 -16.97
C ALA A 39 0.78 1.23 -15.98
N GLY A 40 -0.09 0.35 -16.45
CA GLY A 40 -0.80 -0.61 -15.60
C GLY A 40 -2.13 -1.02 -16.19
N ARG A 41 -2.82 -1.90 -15.47
CA ARG A 41 -4.18 -2.37 -15.81
C ARG A 41 -5.21 -1.53 -15.07
N LYS A 42 -6.36 -1.34 -15.70
CA LYS A 42 -7.57 -0.88 -15.03
C LYS A 42 -8.16 -2.01 -14.20
N ASP A 43 -8.84 -1.67 -13.10
CA ASP A 43 -9.54 -2.67 -12.30
C ASP A 43 -10.63 -3.36 -13.14
N GLY A 44 -10.68 -4.69 -13.04
CA GLY A 44 -11.62 -5.49 -13.84
C GLY A 44 -11.23 -5.70 -15.32
N GLU A 45 -10.15 -5.10 -15.81
CA GLU A 45 -9.70 -5.28 -17.19
C GLU A 45 -9.25 -6.72 -17.44
N LYS A 46 -9.90 -7.39 -18.42
CA LYS A 46 -9.52 -8.76 -18.83
C LYS A 46 -8.34 -8.75 -19.78
N SER A 47 -7.46 -9.77 -19.65
CA SER A 47 -6.37 -10.00 -20.59
C SER A 47 -6.94 -10.50 -21.93
N GLY A 48 -7.22 -9.60 -22.86
CA GLY A 48 -7.72 -9.91 -24.19
C GLY A 48 -6.86 -9.28 -25.28
N LEU A 49 -7.26 -9.45 -26.55
CA LEU A 49 -6.53 -8.92 -27.71
C LEU A 49 -6.33 -7.40 -27.62
N ARG A 50 -7.32 -6.65 -27.17
CA ARG A 50 -7.23 -5.19 -26.98
C ARG A 50 -6.15 -4.82 -25.97
N TRP A 51 -6.04 -5.57 -24.87
CA TRP A 51 -4.98 -5.37 -23.88
C TRP A 51 -3.59 -5.67 -24.49
N LEU A 52 -3.45 -6.75 -25.26
CA LEU A 52 -2.19 -7.07 -25.94
C LEU A 52 -1.77 -5.96 -26.91
N VAL A 53 -2.71 -5.44 -27.71
CA VAL A 53 -2.46 -4.30 -28.61
C VAL A 53 -2.02 -3.06 -27.81
N SER A 54 -2.68 -2.75 -26.70
CA SER A 54 -2.28 -1.62 -25.85
C SER A 54 -0.86 -1.79 -25.30
N GLN A 55 -0.47 -3.01 -24.91
CA GLN A 55 0.90 -3.29 -24.45
C GLN A 55 1.94 -3.14 -25.59
N ALA A 56 1.60 -3.55 -26.82
CA ALA A 56 2.47 -3.38 -27.97
C ALA A 56 2.66 -1.90 -28.36
N GLN A 57 1.67 -1.06 -28.13
CA GLN A 57 1.73 0.39 -28.41
C GLN A 57 2.41 1.19 -27.29
N LEU A 58 2.55 0.60 -26.08
CA LEU A 58 3.07 1.29 -24.91
C LEU A 58 4.46 1.94 -25.13
N PRO A 59 5.46 1.25 -25.73
CA PRO A 59 6.77 1.83 -25.98
C PRO A 59 6.72 3.09 -26.87
N GLY A 60 5.89 3.07 -27.91
CA GLY A 60 5.71 4.22 -28.82
C GLY A 60 5.03 5.41 -28.14
N SER A 61 4.02 5.11 -27.31
CA SER A 61 3.31 6.13 -26.51
C SER A 61 4.22 6.74 -25.44
N PHE A 62 5.07 5.93 -24.81
CA PHE A 62 6.03 6.42 -23.81
C PHE A 62 7.11 7.31 -24.43
N ARG A 63 7.63 6.97 -25.62
CA ARG A 63 8.56 7.84 -26.35
C ARG A 63 7.93 9.20 -26.68
N ARG A 64 6.67 9.22 -27.09
CA ARG A 64 5.92 10.48 -27.32
C ARG A 64 5.76 11.27 -26.02
N ALA A 65 5.38 10.61 -24.91
CA ALA A 65 5.26 11.25 -23.61
C ALA A 65 6.58 11.90 -23.15
N ILE A 66 7.73 11.24 -23.38
CA ILE A 66 9.06 11.80 -23.12
C ILE A 66 9.31 13.05 -24.00
N ALA A 67 9.01 12.97 -25.29
CA ALA A 67 9.24 14.09 -26.22
C ALA A 67 8.37 15.31 -25.87
N ASP A 68 7.12 15.09 -25.46
CA ASP A 68 6.16 16.13 -25.11
C ASP A 68 6.48 16.76 -23.75
N ALA A 69 6.78 15.93 -22.74
CA ALA A 69 7.06 16.38 -21.37
C ALA A 69 8.44 17.05 -21.25
N LYS A 70 9.43 16.61 -22.03
CA LYS A 70 10.85 17.01 -21.92
C LYS A 70 11.28 16.97 -20.45
N PRO A 71 11.23 15.80 -19.81
CA PRO A 71 11.45 15.69 -18.37
C PRO A 71 12.92 15.89 -18.02
N ASP A 72 13.15 16.44 -16.82
CA ASP A 72 14.47 16.45 -16.18
C ASP A 72 14.77 15.08 -15.56
N VAL A 73 13.72 14.42 -14.99
CA VAL A 73 13.80 13.10 -14.33
C VAL A 73 12.65 12.23 -14.81
N ILE A 74 12.91 10.94 -15.01
CA ILE A 74 11.87 9.92 -15.24
C ILE A 74 11.77 9.05 -14.00
N HIS A 75 10.54 8.92 -13.45
CA HIS A 75 10.24 8.15 -12.24
C HIS A 75 9.29 7.01 -12.58
N ILE A 76 9.80 5.78 -12.58
CA ILE A 76 9.03 4.56 -12.85
C ILE A 76 8.60 3.93 -11.53
N ASN A 77 7.28 3.85 -11.28
CA ASN A 77 6.72 3.11 -10.16
C ASN A 77 6.42 1.68 -10.57
N THR A 78 6.92 0.73 -9.79
CA THR A 78 6.77 -0.70 -10.05
C THR A 78 6.34 -1.48 -8.82
N ALA A 79 5.59 -2.56 -9.02
CA ALA A 79 5.23 -3.54 -8.00
C ALA A 79 5.91 -4.87 -8.31
N LEU A 80 7.15 -4.96 -8.61
CA LEU A 80 7.95 -6.16 -8.93
C LEU A 80 7.15 -7.49 -9.16
N GLU A 81 6.02 -7.37 -9.86
CA GLU A 81 5.23 -8.51 -10.34
C GLU A 81 5.65 -8.87 -11.76
N PRO A 82 5.62 -10.14 -12.18
CA PRO A 82 6.24 -10.59 -13.45
C PRO A 82 5.84 -9.76 -14.67
N ARG A 83 4.54 -9.41 -14.79
CA ARG A 83 4.05 -8.61 -15.91
C ARG A 83 4.49 -7.15 -15.82
N ALA A 84 4.54 -6.60 -14.60
CA ALA A 84 5.01 -5.24 -14.36
C ALA A 84 6.51 -5.14 -14.65
N ILE A 85 7.31 -6.09 -14.19
CA ILE A 85 8.76 -6.12 -14.41
C ILE A 85 9.11 -6.06 -15.89
N VAL A 86 8.46 -6.88 -16.74
CA VAL A 86 8.73 -6.89 -18.19
C VAL A 86 8.38 -5.54 -18.81
N ARG A 87 7.22 -4.99 -18.50
CA ARG A 87 6.77 -3.68 -18.97
C ARG A 87 7.76 -2.59 -18.54
N ASP A 88 8.08 -2.55 -17.26
CA ASP A 88 8.87 -1.48 -16.66
C ASP A 88 10.35 -1.53 -17.11
N ALA A 89 10.89 -2.73 -17.34
CA ALA A 89 12.21 -2.91 -17.95
C ALA A 89 12.27 -2.34 -19.40
N ILE A 90 11.20 -2.50 -20.17
CA ILE A 90 11.10 -1.89 -21.50
C ILE A 90 11.07 -0.35 -21.39
N LEU A 91 10.25 0.19 -20.47
CA LEU A 91 10.18 1.64 -20.26
C LEU A 91 11.51 2.20 -19.76
N ALA A 92 12.17 1.53 -18.83
CA ALA A 92 13.48 1.92 -18.31
C ALA A 92 14.56 1.98 -19.40
N ARG A 93 14.60 1.00 -20.31
CA ARG A 93 15.50 1.03 -21.46
C ARG A 93 15.26 2.21 -22.39
N LEU A 94 14.01 2.61 -22.58
CA LEU A 94 13.65 3.80 -23.37
C LEU A 94 14.05 5.10 -22.65
N ALA A 95 14.05 5.09 -21.34
CA ALA A 95 14.39 6.20 -20.46
C ALA A 95 15.91 6.38 -20.23
N LYS A 96 16.77 5.46 -20.66
CA LYS A 96 18.21 5.37 -20.29
C LYS A 96 19.03 6.66 -20.50
N LYS A 97 18.58 7.56 -21.38
CA LYS A 97 19.27 8.85 -21.64
C LYS A 97 18.91 9.93 -20.60
N PHE A 98 17.96 9.67 -19.74
CA PHE A 98 17.47 10.58 -18.71
C PHE A 98 17.88 10.07 -17.33
N PRO A 99 18.01 10.95 -16.33
CA PRO A 99 18.03 10.55 -14.93
C PRO A 99 16.81 9.68 -14.61
N LEU A 100 17.07 8.43 -14.20
CA LEU A 100 16.04 7.40 -14.06
C LEU A 100 15.94 6.91 -12.64
N ILE A 101 14.73 7.03 -12.08
CA ILE A 101 14.40 6.48 -10.77
C ILE A 101 13.42 5.32 -10.98
N VAL A 102 13.70 4.21 -10.30
CA VAL A 102 12.78 3.07 -10.17
C VAL A 102 12.32 2.96 -8.74
N HIS A 103 11.03 3.18 -8.49
CA HIS A 103 10.42 3.12 -7.16
C HIS A 103 9.66 1.81 -6.99
N VAL A 104 10.10 0.99 -6.06
CA VAL A 104 9.56 -0.35 -5.78
C VAL A 104 8.53 -0.24 -4.65
N HIS A 105 7.25 -0.48 -4.96
CA HIS A 105 6.15 -0.43 -3.99
C HIS A 105 5.79 -1.80 -3.38
N GLY A 106 6.75 -2.70 -3.29
CA GLY A 106 6.56 -4.08 -2.88
C GLY A 106 6.38 -5.01 -4.07
N GLY A 107 5.76 -6.13 -3.83
CA GLY A 107 5.50 -7.16 -4.83
C GLY A 107 5.96 -8.54 -4.38
N ARG A 108 5.36 -9.57 -4.99
CA ARG A 108 5.58 -10.97 -4.62
C ARG A 108 7.05 -11.40 -4.66
N PHE A 109 7.84 -10.78 -5.55
CA PHE A 109 9.25 -11.12 -5.75
C PHE A 109 10.23 -10.12 -5.14
N ALA A 110 9.75 -9.12 -4.41
CA ALA A 110 10.63 -8.16 -3.76
C ALA A 110 11.39 -8.81 -2.58
N LEU A 111 10.72 -9.59 -1.77
CA LEU A 111 11.24 -10.03 -0.47
C LEU A 111 11.37 -11.57 -0.33
N ASP A 112 10.31 -12.36 -0.55
CA ASP A 112 10.21 -13.71 0.02
C ASP A 112 10.22 -14.89 -0.98
N GLN A 113 10.20 -14.67 -2.29
CA GLN A 113 10.12 -15.77 -3.24
C GLN A 113 11.26 -15.72 -4.26
N THR A 114 11.85 -16.90 -4.51
CA THR A 114 12.79 -17.07 -5.61
C THR A 114 12.00 -17.06 -6.92
N PRO A 115 12.00 -15.98 -7.69
CA PRO A 115 11.28 -15.94 -8.95
C PRO A 115 11.93 -16.88 -9.96
N PRO A 116 11.22 -17.30 -11.02
CA PRO A 116 11.85 -17.99 -12.14
C PRO A 116 13.06 -17.22 -12.66
N ALA A 117 14.11 -17.91 -13.08
CA ALA A 117 15.40 -17.32 -13.45
C ALA A 117 15.27 -16.17 -14.46
N TRP A 118 14.37 -16.28 -15.43
CA TRP A 118 14.13 -15.22 -16.43
C TRP A 118 13.49 -13.95 -15.81
N VAL A 119 12.58 -14.11 -14.82
CA VAL A 119 11.98 -12.99 -14.10
C VAL A 119 13.04 -12.27 -13.28
N ASN A 120 13.88 -13.04 -12.58
CA ASN A 120 14.99 -12.50 -11.79
C ASN A 120 16.00 -11.74 -12.67
N PHE A 121 16.31 -12.28 -13.85
CA PHE A 121 17.18 -11.62 -14.83
C PHE A 121 16.63 -10.26 -15.27
N ILE A 122 15.34 -10.20 -15.66
CA ILE A 122 14.70 -8.95 -16.12
C ILE A 122 14.53 -7.96 -14.95
N ALA A 123 14.22 -8.44 -13.74
CA ALA A 123 14.14 -7.59 -12.56
C ALA A 123 15.48 -6.94 -12.23
N ASN A 124 16.57 -7.72 -12.28
CA ASN A 124 17.91 -7.19 -12.06
C ASN A 124 18.34 -6.20 -13.15
N ASP A 125 17.98 -6.45 -14.42
CA ASP A 125 18.22 -5.52 -15.51
C ASP A 125 17.46 -4.19 -15.30
N LEU A 126 16.20 -4.26 -14.88
CA LEU A 126 15.40 -3.09 -14.51
C LEU A 126 16.07 -2.28 -13.40
N LEU A 127 16.41 -2.94 -12.28
CA LEU A 127 17.01 -2.28 -11.11
C LEU A 127 18.37 -1.66 -11.44
N LYS A 128 19.23 -2.36 -12.20
CA LYS A 128 20.54 -1.87 -12.61
C LYS A 128 20.49 -0.79 -13.70
N SER A 129 19.36 -0.62 -14.37
CA SER A 129 19.16 0.45 -15.36
C SER A 129 18.83 1.80 -14.72
N ALA A 130 18.43 1.80 -13.45
CA ALA A 130 18.11 3.01 -12.68
C ALA A 130 19.37 3.68 -12.17
N ASP A 131 19.39 5.02 -12.19
CA ASP A 131 20.42 5.81 -11.51
C ASP A 131 20.15 5.84 -9.99
N ARG A 132 18.88 5.65 -9.58
CA ARG A 132 18.45 5.51 -8.18
C ARG A 132 17.26 4.54 -8.07
N VAL A 133 17.31 3.64 -7.10
CA VAL A 133 16.19 2.77 -6.74
C VAL A 133 15.59 3.27 -5.42
N ILE A 134 14.29 3.49 -5.38
CA ILE A 134 13.58 3.83 -4.14
C ILE A 134 12.85 2.59 -3.65
N VAL A 135 12.91 2.35 -2.34
CA VAL A 135 12.24 1.24 -1.64
C VAL A 135 11.51 1.74 -0.40
N LEU A 136 10.67 0.90 0.20
CA LEU A 136 9.77 1.31 1.28
C LEU A 136 10.36 1.10 2.70
N SER A 137 11.41 0.27 2.84
CA SER A 137 12.05 -0.02 4.13
C SER A 137 13.53 -0.37 3.96
N ASP A 138 14.26 -0.36 5.07
CA ASP A 138 15.66 -0.79 5.12
C ASP A 138 15.79 -2.28 4.78
N GLU A 139 14.83 -3.13 5.18
CA GLU A 139 14.80 -4.55 4.82
C GLU A 139 14.67 -4.74 3.30
N ASP A 140 13.82 -3.94 2.65
CA ASP A 140 13.71 -3.92 1.19
C ASP A 140 15.04 -3.51 0.54
N ALA A 141 15.71 -2.49 1.09
CA ALA A 141 17.00 -2.00 0.60
C ALA A 141 18.08 -3.10 0.69
N GLU A 142 18.21 -3.75 1.85
CA GLU A 142 19.13 -4.87 2.01
C GLU A 142 18.84 -6.04 1.06
N SER A 143 17.56 -6.42 0.95
CA SER A 143 17.14 -7.52 0.08
C SER A 143 17.47 -7.24 -1.38
N LEU A 144 17.16 -6.04 -1.88
CA LEU A 144 17.41 -5.69 -3.27
C LEU A 144 18.91 -5.48 -3.55
N THR A 145 19.68 -4.91 -2.63
CA THR A 145 21.12 -4.75 -2.79
C THR A 145 21.85 -6.10 -2.84
N LYS A 146 21.44 -7.06 -2.01
CA LYS A 146 21.96 -8.44 -2.09
C LYS A 146 21.63 -9.12 -3.44
N ARG A 147 20.45 -8.87 -3.96
CA ARG A 147 19.96 -9.47 -5.23
C ARG A 147 20.59 -8.82 -6.47
N ALA A 148 20.75 -7.51 -6.46
CA ALA A 148 21.30 -6.71 -7.55
C ALA A 148 22.47 -5.84 -7.04
N PRO A 149 23.67 -6.40 -6.81
CA PRO A 149 24.80 -5.62 -6.31
C PRO A 149 25.15 -4.45 -7.22
N GLY A 150 25.51 -3.32 -6.60
CA GLY A 150 25.93 -2.11 -7.29
C GLY A 150 24.81 -1.14 -7.66
N ILE A 151 23.58 -1.38 -7.21
CA ILE A 151 22.50 -0.39 -7.33
C ILE A 151 22.59 0.66 -6.21
N GLU A 152 22.25 1.91 -6.53
CA GLU A 152 22.11 2.98 -5.57
C GLU A 152 20.69 2.99 -5.02
N VAL A 153 20.52 2.79 -3.71
CA VAL A 153 19.22 2.63 -3.07
C VAL A 153 18.93 3.78 -2.10
N SER A 154 17.70 4.29 -2.13
CA SER A 154 17.17 5.24 -1.14
C SER A 154 15.92 4.65 -0.50
N VAL A 155 15.80 4.78 0.81
CA VAL A 155 14.60 4.36 1.55
C VAL A 155 13.63 5.54 1.66
N LEU A 156 12.44 5.37 1.11
CA LEU A 156 11.37 6.36 1.17
C LEU A 156 10.02 5.63 1.34
N PRO A 157 9.59 5.39 2.59
CA PRO A 157 8.33 4.71 2.87
C PRO A 157 7.13 5.53 2.40
N ASN A 158 6.03 4.87 2.03
CA ASN A 158 4.77 5.55 1.72
C ASN A 158 4.36 6.49 2.84
N ALA A 159 3.64 7.56 2.50
CA ALA A 159 3.19 8.57 3.44
C ALA A 159 1.75 9.01 3.16
N ILE A 160 1.14 9.67 4.12
CA ILE A 160 -0.23 10.19 4.04
C ILE A 160 -0.29 11.65 4.52
N ALA A 161 -1.35 12.36 4.13
CA ALA A 161 -1.64 13.68 4.68
C ALA A 161 -2.19 13.55 6.10
N THR A 162 -1.32 13.61 7.10
CA THR A 162 -1.67 13.38 8.51
C THR A 162 -2.61 14.43 9.07
N ASP A 163 -2.58 15.67 8.57
CA ASP A 163 -3.46 16.76 8.97
C ASP A 163 -4.96 16.46 8.73
N ALA A 164 -5.29 15.52 7.84
CA ALA A 164 -6.67 15.09 7.60
C ALA A 164 -7.27 14.30 8.77
N PHE A 165 -6.42 13.75 9.67
CA PHE A 165 -6.82 12.89 10.78
C PHE A 165 -6.64 13.63 12.12
N SER A 166 -7.64 14.43 12.50
CA SER A 166 -7.68 15.05 13.84
C SER A 166 -8.13 14.07 14.92
N GLU A 167 -7.79 14.37 16.16
CA GLU A 167 -8.40 13.66 17.29
C GLU A 167 -9.91 13.90 17.30
N THR A 168 -10.67 12.83 17.26
CA THR A 168 -12.13 12.88 17.36
C THR A 168 -12.57 12.04 18.55
N ASP A 169 -13.59 12.53 19.27
CA ASP A 169 -14.26 11.72 20.27
C ASP A 169 -14.92 10.52 19.58
N ARG A 170 -14.54 9.33 20.01
CA ARG A 170 -15.11 8.09 19.48
C ARG A 170 -16.43 7.78 20.18
N PRO A 171 -17.41 7.21 19.45
CA PRO A 171 -18.63 6.75 20.08
C PRO A 171 -18.31 5.72 21.18
N ARG A 172 -18.79 5.96 22.39
CA ARG A 172 -18.74 4.95 23.45
C ARG A 172 -19.77 3.86 23.18
N GLY A 173 -19.42 2.62 23.41
CA GLY A 173 -20.35 1.50 23.25
C GLY A 173 -19.69 0.22 22.73
N THR A 174 -20.36 -0.47 21.80
CA THR A 174 -19.85 -1.73 21.25
C THR A 174 -18.60 -1.48 20.43
N LYS A 175 -17.54 -2.19 20.76
CA LYS A 175 -16.24 -2.12 20.06
C LYS A 175 -16.35 -2.47 18.59
N SER A 176 -15.61 -1.73 17.75
CA SER A 176 -15.67 -1.90 16.31
C SER A 176 -14.33 -2.37 15.75
N ILE A 177 -14.39 -3.37 14.88
CA ILE A 177 -13.27 -3.85 14.07
C ILE A 177 -13.51 -3.38 12.65
N THR A 178 -12.51 -2.79 12.02
CA THR A 178 -12.62 -2.28 10.65
C THR A 178 -11.56 -2.90 9.75
N TYR A 179 -11.97 -3.27 8.56
CA TYR A 179 -11.11 -3.59 7.43
C TYR A 179 -11.27 -2.54 6.33
N LEU A 180 -10.18 -2.06 5.78
CA LEU A 180 -10.17 -1.18 4.62
C LEU A 180 -9.12 -1.67 3.62
N GLY A 181 -9.55 -2.07 2.44
CA GLY A 181 -8.63 -2.53 1.40
C GLY A 181 -9.33 -3.26 0.27
N ARG A 182 -8.51 -3.78 -0.65
CA ARG A 182 -9.02 -4.59 -1.75
C ARG A 182 -9.62 -5.90 -1.23
N LEU A 183 -10.86 -6.20 -1.58
CA LEU A 183 -11.53 -7.44 -1.21
C LEU A 183 -11.05 -8.59 -2.11
N ALA A 184 -9.88 -9.12 -1.77
CA ALA A 184 -9.23 -10.23 -2.45
C ALA A 184 -8.64 -11.20 -1.41
N GLU A 185 -8.67 -12.50 -1.68
CA GLU A 185 -8.24 -13.54 -0.73
C GLU A 185 -6.79 -13.35 -0.22
N ALA A 186 -5.91 -12.80 -1.08
CA ALA A 186 -4.55 -12.44 -0.69
C ALA A 186 -4.46 -11.41 0.45
N LYS A 187 -5.57 -10.74 0.77
CA LYS A 187 -5.69 -9.78 1.88
C LYS A 187 -6.19 -10.42 3.19
N GLY A 188 -6.29 -11.76 3.22
CA GLY A 188 -6.65 -12.50 4.43
C GLY A 188 -8.16 -12.53 4.72
N LEU A 189 -9.01 -12.50 3.69
CA LEU A 189 -10.46 -12.46 3.88
C LEU A 189 -10.98 -13.72 4.58
N SER A 190 -10.44 -14.90 4.27
CA SER A 190 -10.81 -16.14 4.93
C SER A 190 -10.37 -16.14 6.40
N GLU A 191 -9.21 -15.61 6.70
CA GLU A 191 -8.71 -15.43 8.07
C GLU A 191 -9.60 -14.49 8.88
N ILE A 192 -10.09 -13.39 8.27
CA ILE A 192 -11.04 -12.46 8.92
C ILE A 192 -12.34 -13.18 9.26
N VAL A 193 -12.94 -13.89 8.30
CA VAL A 193 -14.22 -14.61 8.50
C VAL A 193 -14.08 -15.63 9.62
N GLU A 194 -13.03 -16.45 9.60
CA GLU A 194 -12.81 -17.51 10.59
C GLU A 194 -12.53 -16.92 11.99
N THR A 195 -11.74 -15.85 12.04
CA THR A 195 -11.50 -15.11 13.29
C THR A 195 -12.82 -14.59 13.90
N CYS A 196 -13.67 -13.96 13.10
CA CYS A 196 -14.97 -13.47 13.56
C CYS A 196 -15.87 -14.62 14.05
N ARG A 197 -15.87 -15.75 13.35
CA ARG A 197 -16.63 -16.95 13.76
C ARG A 197 -16.17 -17.47 15.13
N LEU A 198 -14.87 -17.58 15.35
CA LEU A 198 -14.29 -18.06 16.60
C LEU A 198 -14.58 -17.10 17.77
N LEU A 199 -14.44 -15.80 17.57
CA LEU A 199 -14.72 -14.80 18.59
C LEU A 199 -16.20 -14.79 18.97
N ARG A 200 -17.12 -14.88 18.03
CA ARG A 200 -18.57 -14.97 18.27
C ARG A 200 -18.93 -16.27 19.01
N GLY A 201 -18.35 -17.39 18.62
CA GLY A 201 -18.53 -18.68 19.30
C GLY A 201 -18.05 -18.66 20.76
N GLN A 202 -17.13 -17.76 21.11
CA GLN A 202 -16.64 -17.54 22.48
C GLN A 202 -17.40 -16.42 23.22
N GLY A 203 -18.47 -15.86 22.63
CA GLY A 203 -19.35 -14.88 23.29
C GLY A 203 -18.88 -13.43 23.21
N PHE A 204 -17.82 -13.10 22.44
CA PHE A 204 -17.40 -11.72 22.28
C PHE A 204 -18.39 -10.92 21.43
N LYS A 205 -18.73 -9.71 21.91
CA LYS A 205 -19.60 -8.76 21.20
C LYS A 205 -18.76 -7.65 20.56
N PHE A 206 -18.89 -7.48 19.26
CA PHE A 206 -18.22 -6.45 18.48
C PHE A 206 -18.98 -6.20 17.18
N LYS A 207 -18.80 -5.03 16.59
CA LYS A 207 -19.24 -4.72 15.23
C LYS A 207 -18.06 -4.88 14.28
N PHE A 208 -18.33 -5.33 13.06
CA PHE A 208 -17.33 -5.40 12.01
C PHE A 208 -17.77 -4.58 10.80
N VAL A 209 -16.92 -3.66 10.36
CA VAL A 209 -17.18 -2.85 9.17
C VAL A 209 -16.10 -3.09 8.13
N ALA A 210 -16.51 -3.42 6.91
CA ALA A 210 -15.58 -3.62 5.79
C ALA A 210 -15.77 -2.58 4.70
N TYR A 211 -14.66 -2.03 4.24
CA TYR A 211 -14.62 -1.07 3.14
C TYR A 211 -13.69 -1.54 2.02
N GLY A 212 -14.07 -1.22 0.78
CA GLY A 212 -13.31 -1.50 -0.42
C GLY A 212 -14.07 -2.37 -1.41
N ALA A 213 -13.44 -2.69 -2.53
CA ALA A 213 -13.99 -3.56 -3.56
C ALA A 213 -12.94 -4.59 -4.01
N GLY A 214 -13.38 -5.65 -4.68
CA GLY A 214 -12.45 -6.66 -5.21
C GLY A 214 -13.15 -7.89 -5.77
N PRO A 215 -12.38 -8.83 -6.31
CA PRO A 215 -12.93 -10.02 -6.96
C PRO A 215 -13.74 -10.93 -6.00
N ASP A 216 -13.38 -10.94 -4.72
CA ASP A 216 -13.97 -11.85 -3.72
C ASP A 216 -15.03 -11.16 -2.84
N GLN A 217 -15.46 -9.93 -3.22
CA GLN A 217 -16.37 -9.09 -2.46
C GLN A 217 -17.68 -9.79 -2.10
N ASN A 218 -18.39 -10.35 -3.08
CA ASN A 218 -19.72 -10.93 -2.86
C ASN A 218 -19.65 -12.13 -1.92
N GLU A 219 -18.64 -12.97 -2.09
CA GLU A 219 -18.44 -14.15 -1.24
C GLU A 219 -18.06 -13.73 0.18
N PHE A 220 -17.18 -12.75 0.34
CA PHE A 220 -16.81 -12.21 1.64
C PHE A 220 -18.01 -11.63 2.38
N ILE A 221 -18.83 -10.78 1.73
CA ILE A 221 -20.04 -10.20 2.32
C ILE A 221 -20.99 -11.30 2.76
N ARG A 222 -21.27 -12.29 1.92
CA ARG A 222 -22.14 -13.41 2.24
C ARG A 222 -21.68 -14.16 3.49
N ARG A 223 -20.38 -14.50 3.57
CA ARG A 223 -19.79 -15.22 4.69
C ARG A 223 -19.82 -14.40 5.99
N MET A 224 -19.47 -13.13 5.92
CA MET A 224 -19.49 -12.24 7.08
C MET A 224 -20.90 -12.01 7.62
N THR A 225 -21.88 -11.83 6.74
CA THR A 225 -23.29 -11.71 7.12
C THR A 225 -23.80 -12.99 7.80
N SER A 226 -23.40 -14.16 7.32
CA SER A 226 -23.74 -15.45 7.95
C SER A 226 -23.17 -15.61 9.36
N VAL A 227 -21.98 -15.02 9.62
CA VAL A 227 -21.29 -15.14 10.91
C VAL A 227 -21.76 -14.09 11.92
N LEU A 228 -21.96 -12.84 11.50
CA LEU A 228 -22.19 -11.69 12.37
C LEU A 228 -23.61 -11.11 12.31
N GLY A 229 -24.40 -11.44 11.27
CA GLY A 229 -25.75 -10.89 11.11
C GLY A 229 -25.72 -9.36 11.05
N GLU A 230 -26.51 -8.72 11.91
CA GLU A 230 -26.65 -7.25 12.00
C GLU A 230 -25.38 -6.54 12.52
N ASP A 231 -24.45 -7.26 13.15
CA ASP A 231 -23.19 -6.70 13.60
C ASP A 231 -22.13 -6.58 12.48
N PHE A 232 -22.45 -7.04 11.26
CA PHE A 232 -21.63 -6.81 10.09
C PHE A 232 -22.21 -5.70 9.19
N HIS A 233 -21.36 -4.76 8.79
CA HIS A 233 -21.72 -3.74 7.83
C HIS A 233 -20.68 -3.68 6.70
N TYR A 234 -21.16 -3.70 5.45
CA TYR A 234 -20.34 -3.41 4.27
C TYR A 234 -20.58 -1.97 3.82
N GLY A 235 -19.55 -1.12 3.98
CA GLY A 235 -19.65 0.31 3.69
C GLY A 235 -19.23 0.71 2.27
N GLY A 236 -18.93 -0.27 1.37
CA GLY A 236 -18.54 0.05 -0.01
C GLY A 236 -17.14 0.61 -0.14
N VAL A 237 -16.88 1.32 -1.24
CA VAL A 237 -15.62 2.02 -1.48
C VAL A 237 -15.75 3.43 -0.90
N VAL A 238 -14.80 3.82 -0.05
CA VAL A 238 -14.75 5.14 0.58
C VAL A 238 -13.48 5.88 0.20
N SER A 239 -13.58 7.19 0.01
CA SER A 239 -12.44 8.08 -0.26
C SER A 239 -12.60 9.42 0.44
N GLY A 240 -11.54 10.24 0.46
CA GLY A 240 -11.58 11.59 1.03
C GLY A 240 -12.16 11.64 2.46
N ALA A 241 -13.09 12.57 2.70
CA ALA A 241 -13.69 12.79 4.02
C ALA A 241 -14.48 11.58 4.56
N GLU A 242 -15.12 10.79 3.67
CA GLU A 242 -15.83 9.58 4.08
C GLU A 242 -14.88 8.52 4.64
N LYS A 243 -13.72 8.35 4.03
CA LYS A 243 -12.67 7.43 4.52
C LYS A 243 -12.13 7.90 5.88
N VAL A 244 -11.84 9.19 6.02
CA VAL A 244 -11.43 9.76 7.31
C VAL A 244 -12.47 9.49 8.38
N LYS A 245 -13.75 9.76 8.11
CA LYS A 245 -14.86 9.49 9.04
C LYS A 245 -14.95 8.02 9.40
N ALA A 246 -14.87 7.12 8.41
CA ALA A 246 -14.92 5.67 8.61
C ALA A 246 -13.83 5.18 9.57
N LEU A 247 -12.59 5.63 9.39
CA LEU A 247 -11.46 5.25 10.24
C LEU A 247 -11.50 5.94 11.61
N SER A 248 -11.95 7.20 11.69
CA SER A 248 -12.03 7.93 12.96
C SER A 248 -13.07 7.34 13.92
N THR A 249 -14.06 6.59 13.45
CA THR A 249 -15.05 5.90 14.26
C THR A 249 -14.67 4.45 14.60
N ALA A 250 -13.61 3.92 13.97
CA ALA A 250 -13.15 2.55 14.17
C ALA A 250 -12.20 2.41 15.37
N ASP A 251 -12.28 1.31 16.10
CA ASP A 251 -11.42 1.03 17.26
C ASP A 251 -10.18 0.23 16.86
N ILE A 252 -10.39 -0.87 16.17
CA ILE A 252 -9.37 -1.82 15.76
C ILE A 252 -9.33 -1.85 14.22
N PHE A 253 -8.14 -1.79 13.66
CA PHE A 253 -7.92 -2.00 12.24
C PHE A 253 -7.35 -3.40 12.03
N LEU A 254 -8.09 -4.28 11.35
CA LEU A 254 -7.68 -5.64 11.09
C LEU A 254 -7.27 -5.83 9.63
N MET A 255 -6.00 -6.20 9.37
CA MET A 255 -5.49 -6.45 8.02
C MET A 255 -4.50 -7.63 8.02
N PRO A 256 -4.99 -8.89 8.01
CA PRO A 256 -4.15 -10.09 8.04
C PRO A 256 -3.69 -10.50 6.64
N SER A 257 -3.14 -9.54 5.87
CA SER A 257 -2.72 -9.73 4.50
C SER A 257 -1.57 -10.73 4.37
N ARG A 258 -1.62 -11.57 3.33
CA ARG A 258 -0.52 -12.49 2.98
C ARG A 258 0.60 -11.80 2.21
N PHE A 259 0.28 -10.71 1.52
CA PHE A 259 1.22 -9.91 0.73
C PHE A 259 0.89 -8.43 0.89
N GLU A 260 1.90 -7.67 1.30
CA GLU A 260 1.87 -6.20 1.38
C GLU A 260 3.24 -5.63 1.02
N GLY A 261 3.25 -4.36 0.56
CA GLY A 261 4.39 -3.48 0.68
C GLY A 261 4.26 -2.69 1.99
N LEU A 262 3.96 -1.38 1.87
CA LEU A 262 3.51 -0.55 2.99
C LEU A 262 2.11 -0.01 2.68
N SER A 263 1.12 -0.50 3.41
CA SER A 263 -0.30 -0.16 3.19
C SER A 263 -0.62 1.28 3.59
N LEU A 264 -1.16 2.08 2.66
CA LEU A 264 -1.69 3.41 2.98
C LEU A 264 -2.88 3.31 3.95
N ALA A 265 -3.74 2.29 3.79
CA ALA A 265 -4.88 2.09 4.69
C ALA A 265 -4.44 1.82 6.14
N LEU A 266 -3.30 1.13 6.34
CA LEU A 266 -2.71 0.97 7.67
C LEU A 266 -2.25 2.33 8.23
N LEU A 267 -1.50 3.11 7.46
CA LEU A 267 -1.05 4.43 7.90
C LEU A 267 -2.24 5.35 8.23
N GLU A 268 -3.27 5.35 7.39
CA GLU A 268 -4.50 6.12 7.60
C GLU A 268 -5.25 5.67 8.86
N ALA A 269 -5.35 4.36 9.10
CA ALA A 269 -5.98 3.81 10.31
C ALA A 269 -5.20 4.18 11.58
N MET A 270 -3.87 4.08 11.55
CA MET A 270 -3.00 4.49 12.66
C MET A 270 -3.11 6.01 12.91
N ALA A 271 -3.09 6.84 11.88
CA ALA A 271 -3.29 8.30 12.00
C ALA A 271 -4.66 8.63 12.60
N ALA A 272 -5.70 7.90 12.21
CA ALA A 272 -7.02 8.01 12.82
C ALA A 272 -7.06 7.49 14.27
N GLY A 273 -6.00 6.82 14.75
CA GLY A 273 -5.90 6.23 16.10
C GLY A 273 -6.65 4.92 16.26
N CYS A 274 -6.82 4.15 15.20
CA CYS A 274 -7.17 2.73 15.33
C CYS A 274 -5.97 1.96 15.90
N VAL A 275 -6.24 0.90 16.68
CA VAL A 275 -5.22 -0.05 17.09
C VAL A 275 -5.06 -1.09 15.98
N PRO A 276 -3.93 -1.15 15.25
CA PRO A 276 -3.77 -2.12 14.18
C PRO A 276 -3.48 -3.52 14.72
N VAL A 277 -4.13 -4.52 14.11
CA VAL A 277 -3.78 -5.95 14.19
C VAL A 277 -3.51 -6.39 12.76
N VAL A 278 -2.24 -6.58 12.42
CA VAL A 278 -1.81 -6.70 11.02
C VAL A 278 -0.72 -7.76 10.85
N SER A 279 -0.64 -8.35 9.66
CA SER A 279 0.41 -9.34 9.39
C SER A 279 1.79 -8.71 9.29
N ALA A 280 2.81 -9.39 9.85
CA ALA A 280 4.22 -9.04 9.71
C ALA A 280 4.71 -9.36 8.28
N ARG A 281 4.33 -8.52 7.29
CA ARG A 281 4.69 -8.68 5.88
C ARG A 281 5.12 -7.37 5.24
N GLY A 282 6.07 -7.50 4.28
CA GLY A 282 6.65 -6.34 3.60
C GLY A 282 7.21 -5.35 4.60
N SER A 283 6.97 -4.07 4.35
CA SER A 283 7.46 -2.98 5.22
C SER A 283 6.53 -2.68 6.42
N ILE A 284 5.54 -3.55 6.74
CA ILE A 284 4.66 -3.35 7.90
C ILE A 284 5.43 -3.38 9.23
N PRO A 285 6.40 -4.30 9.46
CA PRO A 285 7.19 -4.33 10.69
C PRO A 285 8.03 -3.07 10.94
N SER A 286 8.33 -2.27 9.91
CA SER A 286 9.02 -0.99 10.10
C SER A 286 8.12 0.12 10.66
N VAL A 287 6.80 -0.09 10.64
CA VAL A 287 5.79 0.88 11.10
C VAL A 287 5.11 0.42 12.38
N VAL A 288 4.76 -0.86 12.46
CA VAL A 288 4.06 -1.44 13.62
C VAL A 288 5.07 -2.14 14.51
N GLU A 289 5.22 -1.61 15.72
CA GLU A 289 5.99 -2.21 16.82
C GLU A 289 5.04 -3.01 17.70
N ASP A 290 5.22 -4.35 17.73
CA ASP A 290 4.34 -5.26 18.45
C ASP A 290 4.20 -4.92 19.92
N GLY A 291 2.98 -4.75 20.39
CA GLY A 291 2.67 -4.42 21.78
C GLY A 291 2.93 -2.96 22.18
N ARG A 292 3.32 -2.07 21.25
CA ARG A 292 3.53 -0.64 21.53
C ARG A 292 2.55 0.28 20.79
N ASN A 293 2.46 0.17 19.47
CA ASN A 293 1.57 0.99 18.63
C ASN A 293 0.57 0.15 17.84
N GLY A 294 0.53 -1.17 18.08
CA GLY A 294 -0.33 -2.14 17.44
C GLY A 294 0.16 -3.55 17.69
N PHE A 295 -0.36 -4.50 16.92
CA PHE A 295 -0.02 -5.91 17.07
C PHE A 295 0.34 -6.53 15.71
N LEU A 296 1.47 -7.22 15.69
CA LEU A 296 1.90 -8.04 14.58
C LEU A 296 1.43 -9.49 14.77
N VAL A 297 1.04 -10.11 13.67
CA VAL A 297 0.66 -11.54 13.60
C VAL A 297 1.32 -12.20 12.40
N ASP A 298 1.54 -13.49 12.48
CA ASP A 298 2.04 -14.25 11.32
C ASP A 298 0.94 -14.40 10.27
N PRO A 299 1.26 -14.24 8.98
CA PRO A 299 0.28 -14.39 7.91
C PRO A 299 -0.37 -15.77 7.91
N GLY A 300 -1.72 -15.79 7.97
CA GLY A 300 -2.51 -17.02 8.02
C GLY A 300 -2.65 -17.63 9.42
N ASP A 301 -2.00 -17.10 10.45
CA ASP A 301 -2.15 -17.60 11.82
C ASP A 301 -3.41 -17.01 12.48
N ILE A 302 -4.52 -17.69 12.30
CA ILE A 302 -5.82 -17.33 12.88
C ILE A 302 -5.76 -17.34 14.42
N THR A 303 -4.95 -18.21 15.01
CA THR A 303 -4.85 -18.31 16.48
C THR A 303 -4.23 -17.06 17.08
N GLN A 304 -3.16 -16.54 16.46
CA GLN A 304 -2.57 -15.26 16.87
C GLN A 304 -3.56 -14.10 16.68
N ILE A 305 -4.26 -14.03 15.53
CA ILE A 305 -5.26 -12.97 15.27
C ILE A 305 -6.34 -13.01 16.35
N VAL A 306 -6.91 -14.17 16.64
CA VAL A 306 -7.93 -14.36 17.69
C VAL A 306 -7.39 -13.94 19.06
N GLY A 307 -6.16 -14.34 19.41
CA GLY A 307 -5.51 -13.99 20.67
C GLY A 307 -5.37 -12.47 20.87
N ARG A 308 -4.88 -11.76 19.84
CA ARG A 308 -4.72 -10.30 19.88
C ARG A 308 -6.07 -9.57 19.96
N LEU A 309 -7.06 -10.03 19.18
CA LEU A 309 -8.39 -9.43 19.23
C LEU A 309 -9.10 -9.73 20.56
N LYS A 310 -8.97 -10.92 21.14
CA LYS A 310 -9.51 -11.23 22.48
C LYS A 310 -8.92 -10.29 23.53
N PHE A 311 -7.60 -10.10 23.52
CA PHE A 311 -6.95 -9.16 24.42
C PHE A 311 -7.57 -7.77 24.27
N LEU A 312 -7.61 -7.20 23.06
CA LEU A 312 -8.20 -5.88 22.82
C LEU A 312 -9.69 -5.81 23.17
N LEU A 313 -10.48 -6.82 22.82
CA LEU A 313 -11.91 -6.85 23.13
C LEU A 313 -12.20 -7.03 24.62
N SER A 314 -11.28 -7.56 25.41
CA SER A 314 -11.41 -7.70 26.86
C SER A 314 -10.98 -6.45 27.62
N GLU A 315 -10.02 -5.68 27.08
CA GLU A 315 -9.54 -4.44 27.69
C GLU A 315 -10.61 -3.34 27.67
N GLY A 316 -10.58 -2.47 28.69
CA GLY A 316 -11.38 -1.24 28.70
C GLY A 316 -10.80 -0.16 27.78
N GLU A 317 -11.56 0.91 27.54
CA GLU A 317 -11.13 2.05 26.70
C GLU A 317 -9.81 2.67 27.17
N THR A 318 -9.54 2.67 28.45
CA THR A 318 -8.28 3.15 29.05
C THR A 318 -7.06 2.34 28.62
N GLY A 319 -7.20 1.03 28.42
CA GLY A 319 -6.12 0.16 27.96
C GLY A 319 -5.69 0.43 26.52
N TRP A 320 -6.53 1.09 25.71
CA TRP A 320 -6.21 1.37 24.31
C TRP A 320 -5.59 2.75 24.07
N SER A 321 -5.72 3.67 25.03
CA SER A 321 -5.30 5.07 24.87
C SER A 321 -3.83 5.20 24.52
N GLU A 322 -2.98 4.35 25.08
CA GLU A 322 -1.55 4.34 24.80
C GLU A 322 -1.25 3.82 23.38
N TYR A 323 -1.83 2.69 22.98
CA TYR A 323 -1.66 2.16 21.62
C TYR A 323 -2.11 3.17 20.57
N ARG A 324 -3.27 3.82 20.78
CA ARG A 324 -3.82 4.83 19.88
C ARG A 324 -2.92 6.05 19.76
N ARG A 325 -2.42 6.56 20.88
CA ARG A 325 -1.48 7.68 20.89
C ARG A 325 -0.21 7.32 20.15
N ASN A 326 0.40 6.19 20.48
CA ASN A 326 1.64 5.73 19.87
C ASN A 326 1.46 5.48 18.36
N ALA A 327 0.32 4.92 17.93
CA ALA A 327 0.01 4.71 16.51
C ALA A 327 -0.03 6.05 15.75
N ARG A 328 -0.75 7.05 16.29
CA ARG A 328 -0.80 8.40 15.69
C ARG A 328 0.56 9.07 15.63
N GLU A 329 1.29 9.05 16.73
CA GLU A 329 2.62 9.67 16.81
C GLU A 329 3.58 9.06 15.81
N THR A 330 3.62 7.73 15.70
CA THR A 330 4.44 7.02 14.72
C THR A 330 4.18 7.53 13.31
N VAL A 331 2.92 7.64 12.90
CA VAL A 331 2.58 8.07 11.54
C VAL A 331 2.84 9.55 11.35
N LYS A 332 2.49 10.39 12.31
CA LYS A 332 2.69 11.84 12.24
C LYS A 332 4.18 12.21 12.13
N THR A 333 5.06 11.49 12.81
CA THR A 333 6.49 11.80 12.80
C THR A 333 7.23 11.15 11.63
N GLY A 334 6.89 9.91 11.27
CA GLY A 334 7.64 9.11 10.30
C GLY A 334 7.04 9.07 8.89
N TYR A 335 5.72 9.29 8.75
CA TYR A 335 4.98 8.98 7.51
C TYR A 335 4.08 10.13 7.04
N ASP A 336 4.46 11.36 7.33
CA ASP A 336 3.76 12.56 6.86
C ASP A 336 4.13 12.91 5.42
N LEU A 337 3.10 13.23 4.61
CA LEU A 337 3.25 13.51 3.18
C LEU A 337 4.15 14.73 2.89
N LYS A 338 4.15 15.76 3.75
CA LYS A 338 4.98 16.94 3.55
C LYS A 338 6.46 16.58 3.62
N ASN A 339 6.84 15.79 4.63
CA ASN A 339 8.20 15.30 4.81
C ASN A 339 8.61 14.35 3.67
N TYR A 340 7.68 13.50 3.22
CA TYR A 340 7.89 12.63 2.06
C TYR A 340 8.24 13.42 0.81
N ILE A 341 7.47 14.48 0.50
CA ILE A 341 7.68 15.31 -0.70
C ILE A 341 9.04 16.01 -0.66
N VAL A 342 9.47 16.50 0.49
CA VAL A 342 10.81 17.09 0.65
C VAL A 342 11.89 16.06 0.32
N LYS A 343 11.84 14.89 0.96
CA LYS A 343 12.81 13.80 0.72
C LYS A 343 12.80 13.31 -0.73
N LEU A 344 11.63 13.20 -1.34
CA LEU A 344 11.52 12.81 -2.75
C LEU A 344 12.18 13.83 -3.67
N LYS A 345 12.02 15.12 -3.38
CA LYS A 345 12.65 16.21 -4.13
C LYS A 345 14.17 16.20 -3.99
N ASP A 346 14.68 15.89 -2.79
CA ASP A 346 16.11 15.72 -2.54
C ASP A 346 16.67 14.56 -3.37
N ILE A 347 15.99 13.40 -3.37
CA ILE A 347 16.36 12.25 -4.19
C ILE A 347 16.39 12.62 -5.69
N TYR A 348 15.40 13.37 -6.19
CA TYR A 348 15.40 13.84 -7.57
C TYR A 348 16.62 14.73 -7.86
N THR A 349 16.95 15.66 -6.95
CA THR A 349 18.07 16.61 -7.10
C THR A 349 19.41 15.87 -7.11
N GLU A 350 19.59 14.92 -6.19
CA GLU A 350 20.79 14.06 -6.14
C GLU A 350 20.95 13.24 -7.42
N THR A 351 19.85 12.63 -7.92
CA THR A 351 19.88 11.83 -9.14
C THR A 351 20.22 12.66 -10.37
N LEU A 352 19.80 13.93 -10.41
CA LEU A 352 20.19 14.87 -11.46
C LEU A 352 21.68 15.22 -11.44
N ALA A 353 22.26 15.33 -10.24
CA ALA A 353 23.67 15.71 -10.06
C ALA A 353 24.66 14.58 -10.41
N THR A 354 24.21 13.33 -10.45
CA THR A 354 25.06 12.15 -10.70
C THR A 354 25.10 11.75 -12.20
N LYS A 355 24.34 12.41 -13.09
CA LYS A 355 24.23 12.13 -14.52
C LYS A 355 24.68 13.29 -15.37
#